data_0969137f99f7a8c2b67be141cfd2af74
#
_entry.id   0969137f99f7a8c2b67be141cfd2af74
#
_cell.length_a   1.000
_cell.length_b   1.000
_cell.length_c   1.000
_cell.angle_alpha   90.00
_cell.angle_beta   90.00
_cell.angle_gamma   90.00
#
_symmetry.space_group_name_H-M   'P 1'
#
loop_
_entity.id
_entity.type
_entity.pdbx_description
1 polymer ?
#
loop_
_entity_poly.entity_id
_entity_poly.type
_entity_poly.pdbx_seq_one_letter_code
_entity_poly.pdbx_strand_id
1 'polypeptide(L)'
;IAEVYQGKHDKYSTLKDIVGEENIGSCAYFGDDVLDQKCMIPIRDAGGIVGCPSDAVQEVKAISDYTCLQKAGEGALREFAEWLVSDKNDSIEERVKSAVEYLMNLSDDQLSCGKHEVREDFFYSVQEYETKMTEQCKLESHRKFVDIQIMIDGEERMDIADISRLTIDEAYSEEKDVMFWEIPSRMVTTTLRKGDCIILYPENAHRGAANFNQSVHVKKIVGKVII
;
A
#
# COMPACT_ATOMS: atom_id res chain seq x y z
N ILE A 1 -28.47 0.10 -13.09
CA ILE A 1 -29.28 0.48 -11.89
C ILE A 1 -30.36 -0.56 -11.75
N ALA A 2 -30.40 -1.26 -10.61
CA ALA A 2 -31.36 -2.32 -10.35
C ALA A 2 -32.75 -1.76 -9.94
N GLU A 3 -32.75 -0.74 -9.08
CA GLU A 3 -33.96 -0.15 -8.53
C GLU A 3 -33.80 1.37 -8.35
N VAL A 4 -34.92 2.09 -8.34
CA VAL A 4 -34.96 3.54 -8.16
C VAL A 4 -36.04 3.90 -7.15
N TYR A 5 -35.65 4.58 -6.07
CA TYR A 5 -36.53 5.06 -5.02
C TYR A 5 -36.51 6.59 -4.99
N GLN A 6 -37.63 7.24 -5.33
CA GLN A 6 -37.75 8.71 -5.35
C GLN A 6 -38.70 9.22 -4.27
N GLY A 7 -38.50 10.47 -3.83
CA GLY A 7 -39.39 11.15 -2.89
C GLY A 7 -39.39 10.60 -1.46
N LYS A 8 -38.33 9.85 -1.10
CA LYS A 8 -38.19 9.31 0.26
C LYS A 8 -37.61 10.38 1.20
N HIS A 9 -38.34 10.77 2.22
CA HIS A 9 -37.88 11.73 3.24
C HIS A 9 -36.90 11.08 4.25
N ASP A 10 -37.12 9.80 4.57
CA ASP A 10 -36.22 9.01 5.39
C ASP A 10 -35.42 8.02 4.50
N LYS A 11 -34.28 8.50 4.02
CA LYS A 11 -33.40 7.72 3.14
C LYS A 11 -32.79 6.52 3.89
N TYR A 12 -32.47 6.68 5.19
CA TYR A 12 -31.82 5.61 5.96
C TYR A 12 -32.76 4.45 6.27
N SER A 13 -34.01 4.74 6.66
CA SER A 13 -35.01 3.69 6.82
C SER A 13 -35.24 2.92 5.51
N THR A 14 -35.37 3.66 4.41
CA THR A 14 -35.51 3.05 3.08
C THR A 14 -34.31 2.17 2.73
N LEU A 15 -33.07 2.60 3.03
CA LEU A 15 -31.86 1.81 2.81
C LEU A 15 -31.89 0.50 3.61
N LYS A 16 -32.24 0.56 4.90
CA LYS A 16 -32.36 -0.64 5.74
C LYS A 16 -33.40 -1.64 5.21
N ASP A 17 -34.52 -1.13 4.69
CA ASP A 17 -35.56 -1.98 4.09
C ASP A 17 -35.06 -2.71 2.83
N ILE A 18 -34.11 -2.09 2.10
CA ILE A 18 -33.55 -2.66 0.86
C ILE A 18 -32.44 -3.71 1.16
N VAL A 19 -31.49 -3.36 2.04
CA VAL A 19 -30.27 -4.16 2.22
C VAL A 19 -30.29 -5.06 3.45
N GLY A 20 -31.19 -4.81 4.40
CA GLY A 20 -31.17 -5.41 5.73
C GLY A 20 -30.24 -4.70 6.69
N GLU A 21 -30.59 -4.64 7.97
CA GLU A 21 -29.80 -3.93 8.98
C GLU A 21 -28.39 -4.54 9.17
N GLU A 22 -28.30 -5.87 9.04
CA GLU A 22 -27.05 -6.62 9.14
C GLU A 22 -26.06 -6.36 8.02
N ASN A 23 -26.51 -5.81 6.88
CA ASN A 23 -25.68 -5.57 5.70
C ASN A 23 -25.29 -4.10 5.54
N ILE A 24 -25.66 -3.21 6.46
CA ILE A 24 -25.33 -1.77 6.39
C ILE A 24 -23.81 -1.55 6.28
N GLY A 25 -22.99 -2.31 7.01
CA GLY A 25 -21.52 -2.25 6.95
C GLY A 25 -20.91 -2.77 5.66
N SER A 26 -21.68 -3.40 4.79
CA SER A 26 -21.25 -3.86 3.45
C SER A 26 -21.70 -2.92 2.33
N CYS A 27 -22.29 -1.76 2.68
CA CYS A 27 -22.77 -0.79 1.71
C CYS A 27 -21.69 0.23 1.33
N ALA A 28 -21.72 0.66 0.07
CA ALA A 28 -21.10 1.90 -0.36
C ALA A 28 -22.20 2.95 -0.63
N TYR A 29 -22.03 4.16 -0.11
CA TYR A 29 -22.98 5.25 -0.28
C TYR A 29 -22.32 6.50 -0.86
N PHE A 30 -23.01 7.15 -1.79
CA PHE A 30 -22.53 8.35 -2.43
C PHE A 30 -23.55 9.49 -2.23
N GLY A 31 -23.10 10.62 -1.66
CA GLY A 31 -23.95 11.75 -1.34
C GLY A 31 -23.24 13.09 -1.46
N ASP A 32 -23.99 14.19 -1.59
CA ASP A 32 -23.44 15.54 -1.81
C ASP A 32 -23.98 16.59 -0.84
N ASP A 33 -25.09 16.32 -0.15
CA ASP A 33 -25.78 17.26 0.72
C ASP A 33 -25.85 16.77 2.18
N VAL A 34 -26.06 17.71 3.12
CA VAL A 34 -26.20 17.43 4.57
C VAL A 34 -27.28 16.39 4.88
N LEU A 35 -28.30 16.27 4.03
CA LEU A 35 -29.35 15.26 4.18
C LEU A 35 -28.83 13.83 3.98
N ASP A 36 -27.74 13.66 3.23
CA ASP A 36 -27.11 12.37 2.98
C ASP A 36 -26.33 11.85 4.19
N GLN A 37 -25.91 12.74 5.09
CA GLN A 37 -25.22 12.35 6.34
C GLN A 37 -26.04 11.35 7.18
N LYS A 38 -27.37 11.40 7.09
CA LYS A 38 -28.25 10.44 7.79
C LYS A 38 -28.05 9.00 7.32
N CYS A 39 -27.57 8.80 6.10
CA CYS A 39 -27.17 7.49 5.59
C CYS A 39 -25.67 7.26 5.74
N MET A 40 -24.86 8.28 5.42
CA MET A 40 -23.40 8.15 5.37
C MET A 40 -22.80 7.81 6.73
N ILE A 41 -23.22 8.51 7.79
CA ILE A 41 -22.67 8.29 9.13
C ILE A 41 -22.95 6.85 9.63
N PRO A 42 -24.19 6.33 9.63
CA PRO A 42 -24.45 4.96 10.07
C PRO A 42 -23.75 3.89 9.21
N ILE A 43 -23.63 4.11 7.91
CA ILE A 43 -22.92 3.18 7.02
C ILE A 43 -21.44 3.10 7.41
N ARG A 44 -20.78 4.26 7.54
CA ARG A 44 -19.38 4.34 7.93
C ARG A 44 -19.13 3.76 9.32
N ASP A 45 -19.97 4.09 10.29
CA ASP A 45 -19.87 3.57 11.67
C ASP A 45 -20.02 2.06 11.72
N ALA A 46 -20.74 1.46 10.76
CA ALA A 46 -20.89 0.02 10.60
C ALA A 46 -19.77 -0.63 9.78
N GLY A 47 -18.78 0.14 9.27
CA GLY A 47 -17.66 -0.36 8.47
C GLY A 47 -17.87 -0.30 6.96
N GLY A 48 -18.97 0.31 6.49
CA GLY A 48 -19.19 0.59 5.07
C GLY A 48 -18.42 1.81 4.58
N ILE A 49 -18.50 2.09 3.28
CA ILE A 49 -17.71 3.12 2.60
C ILE A 49 -18.62 4.26 2.14
N VAL A 50 -18.16 5.51 2.32
CA VAL A 50 -18.91 6.68 1.90
C VAL A 50 -18.05 7.61 1.03
N GLY A 51 -18.64 8.10 -0.08
CA GLY A 51 -17.97 9.01 -1.00
C GLY A 51 -18.82 10.21 -1.37
N CYS A 52 -18.18 11.24 -1.92
CA CYS A 52 -18.85 12.45 -2.38
C CYS A 52 -18.18 13.08 -3.61
N PRO A 53 -18.91 13.89 -4.41
CA PRO A 53 -18.32 14.66 -5.50
C PRO A 53 -17.50 15.85 -4.98
N SER A 54 -16.68 16.44 -5.88
CA SER A 54 -15.82 17.59 -5.53
C SER A 54 -16.58 18.84 -5.12
N ASP A 55 -17.82 19.00 -5.53
CA ASP A 55 -18.71 20.11 -5.20
C ASP A 55 -19.69 19.83 -4.06
N ALA A 56 -19.55 18.71 -3.35
CA ALA A 56 -20.30 18.42 -2.12
C ALA A 56 -20.05 19.48 -1.05
N VAL A 57 -20.98 19.63 -0.13
CA VAL A 57 -20.83 20.52 1.03
C VAL A 57 -19.69 20.05 1.96
N GLN A 58 -19.08 20.98 2.70
CA GLN A 58 -17.90 20.69 3.52
C GLN A 58 -18.17 19.63 4.60
N GLU A 59 -19.36 19.64 5.16
CA GLU A 59 -19.81 18.69 6.18
C GLU A 59 -19.86 17.26 5.66
N VAL A 60 -20.22 17.07 4.39
CA VAL A 60 -20.21 15.75 3.71
C VAL A 60 -18.78 15.33 3.37
N LYS A 61 -17.96 16.26 2.85
CA LYS A 61 -16.54 15.98 2.59
C LYS A 61 -15.79 15.52 3.84
N ALA A 62 -16.09 16.14 5.00
CA ALA A 62 -15.43 15.83 6.26
C ALA A 62 -15.68 14.40 6.77
N ILE A 63 -16.76 13.76 6.32
CA ILE A 63 -17.10 12.39 6.71
C ILE A 63 -16.88 11.36 5.60
N SER A 64 -16.53 11.80 4.40
CA SER A 64 -16.33 10.91 3.25
C SER A 64 -14.95 10.24 3.30
N ASP A 65 -14.92 8.94 2.98
CA ASP A 65 -13.69 8.17 2.80
C ASP A 65 -13.02 8.54 1.48
N TYR A 66 -13.82 8.94 0.48
CA TYR A 66 -13.34 9.41 -0.81
C TYR A 66 -14.08 10.66 -1.29
N THR A 67 -13.33 11.70 -1.64
CA THR A 67 -13.85 12.89 -2.33
C THR A 67 -13.36 12.86 -3.77
N CYS A 68 -14.30 12.75 -4.71
CA CYS A 68 -14.00 12.73 -6.14
C CYS A 68 -13.36 14.03 -6.63
N LEU A 69 -12.60 13.97 -7.71
CA LEU A 69 -12.12 15.13 -8.46
C LEU A 69 -13.23 15.72 -9.32
N GLN A 70 -14.12 14.88 -9.82
CA GLN A 70 -15.26 15.27 -10.65
C GLN A 70 -16.41 15.82 -9.80
N LYS A 71 -17.22 16.71 -10.42
CA LYS A 71 -18.46 17.24 -9.80
C LYS A 71 -19.63 16.30 -9.99
N ALA A 72 -20.68 16.52 -9.18
CA ALA A 72 -21.96 15.86 -9.36
C ALA A 72 -22.48 16.06 -10.80
N GLY A 73 -22.91 14.97 -11.44
CA GLY A 73 -23.36 14.98 -12.85
C GLY A 73 -22.24 15.00 -13.91
N GLU A 74 -20.98 15.20 -13.55
CA GLU A 74 -19.82 15.24 -14.44
C GLU A 74 -18.96 13.95 -14.37
N GLY A 75 -19.50 12.87 -13.82
CA GLY A 75 -18.80 11.58 -13.74
C GLY A 75 -18.34 11.17 -12.34
N ALA A 76 -18.59 11.97 -11.30
CA ALA A 76 -18.16 11.69 -9.94
C ALA A 76 -18.59 10.31 -9.42
N LEU A 77 -19.85 9.90 -9.63
CA LEU A 77 -20.32 8.58 -9.21
C LEU A 77 -19.55 7.44 -9.92
N ARG A 78 -19.20 7.64 -11.19
CA ARG A 78 -18.39 6.68 -11.94
C ARG A 78 -16.97 6.60 -11.37
N GLU A 79 -16.36 7.75 -11.11
CA GLU A 79 -15.04 7.85 -10.47
C GLU A 79 -15.03 7.13 -9.12
N PHE A 80 -16.06 7.35 -8.28
CA PHE A 80 -16.21 6.66 -7.01
C PHE A 80 -16.37 5.14 -7.16
N ALA A 81 -17.17 4.69 -8.13
CA ALA A 81 -17.35 3.27 -8.41
C ALA A 81 -16.04 2.62 -8.91
N GLU A 82 -15.28 3.31 -9.77
CA GLU A 82 -13.97 2.86 -10.24
C GLU A 82 -12.96 2.80 -9.07
N TRP A 83 -13.00 3.79 -8.16
CA TRP A 83 -12.19 3.79 -6.94
C TRP A 83 -12.58 2.64 -5.99
N LEU A 84 -13.88 2.35 -5.80
CA LEU A 84 -14.36 1.24 -4.97
C LEU A 84 -13.86 -0.13 -5.42
N VAL A 85 -13.72 -0.34 -6.73
CA VAL A 85 -13.24 -1.60 -7.30
C VAL A 85 -11.74 -1.58 -7.61
N SER A 86 -11.07 -0.47 -7.31
CA SER A 86 -9.62 -0.37 -7.42
C SER A 86 -8.95 -0.94 -6.18
N ASP A 87 -7.75 -1.51 -6.37
CA ASP A 87 -6.91 -2.00 -5.26
C ASP A 87 -6.50 -0.90 -4.25
N LYS A 88 -6.84 0.38 -4.53
CA LYS A 88 -6.57 1.54 -3.65
C LYS A 88 -7.45 1.59 -2.39
N ASN A 89 -8.52 0.78 -2.34
CA ASN A 89 -9.38 0.65 -1.16
C ASN A 89 -8.87 -0.39 -0.16
N ASP A 90 -7.94 -1.23 -0.59
CA ASP A 90 -7.34 -2.21 0.28
C ASP A 90 -6.46 -1.52 1.33
N SER A 91 -6.48 -2.02 2.55
CA SER A 91 -5.50 -1.62 3.57
C SER A 91 -4.08 -1.84 3.05
N ILE A 92 -3.09 -1.15 3.62
CA ILE A 92 -1.69 -1.37 3.22
C ILE A 92 -1.30 -2.86 3.38
N GLU A 93 -1.83 -3.53 4.40
CA GLU A 93 -1.59 -4.95 4.66
C GLU A 93 -2.17 -5.83 3.54
N GLU A 94 -3.38 -5.55 3.05
CA GLU A 94 -4.01 -6.27 1.95
C GLU A 94 -3.27 -6.03 0.63
N ARG A 95 -2.88 -4.79 0.35
CA ARG A 95 -2.06 -4.44 -0.83
C ARG A 95 -0.70 -5.13 -0.82
N VAL A 96 -0.03 -5.15 0.33
CA VAL A 96 1.24 -5.86 0.52
C VAL A 96 1.05 -7.37 0.35
N LYS A 97 -0.01 -7.95 0.93
CA LYS A 97 -0.34 -9.37 0.76
C LYS A 97 -0.56 -9.72 -0.71
N SER A 98 -1.38 -8.94 -1.43
CA SER A 98 -1.64 -9.12 -2.86
C SER A 98 -0.34 -9.00 -3.69
N ALA A 99 0.55 -8.05 -3.33
CA ALA A 99 1.84 -7.90 -3.99
C ALA A 99 2.76 -9.09 -3.73
N VAL A 100 2.83 -9.61 -2.50
CA VAL A 100 3.59 -10.84 -2.19
C VAL A 100 3.07 -12.02 -3.02
N GLU A 101 1.76 -12.24 -3.04
CA GLU A 101 1.13 -13.32 -3.82
C GLU A 101 1.46 -13.19 -5.32
N TYR A 102 1.41 -11.97 -5.87
CA TYR A 102 1.80 -11.69 -7.26
C TYR A 102 3.27 -12.04 -7.51
N LEU A 103 4.19 -11.54 -6.67
CA LEU A 103 5.63 -11.73 -6.82
C LEU A 103 6.06 -13.20 -6.68
N MET A 104 5.40 -13.95 -5.80
CA MET A 104 5.68 -15.38 -5.59
C MET A 104 5.21 -16.27 -6.76
N ASN A 105 4.34 -15.75 -7.64
CA ASN A 105 3.79 -16.47 -8.80
C ASN A 105 4.33 -15.95 -10.13
N LEU A 106 5.42 -15.14 -10.13
CA LEU A 106 6.06 -14.68 -11.36
C LEU A 106 6.61 -15.87 -12.18
N SER A 107 6.39 -15.82 -13.49
CA SER A 107 6.98 -16.75 -14.45
C SER A 107 8.41 -16.35 -14.84
N ASP A 108 9.19 -17.27 -15.38
CA ASP A 108 10.60 -17.05 -15.70
C ASP A 108 10.84 -15.87 -16.65
N ASP A 109 9.91 -15.60 -17.58
CA ASP A 109 9.99 -14.48 -18.51
C ASP A 109 9.78 -13.11 -17.82
N GLN A 110 9.16 -13.09 -16.64
CA GLN A 110 8.97 -11.89 -15.81
C GLN A 110 10.16 -11.64 -14.86
N LEU A 111 11.16 -12.52 -14.84
CA LEU A 111 12.37 -12.42 -14.01
C LEU A 111 13.57 -11.82 -14.75
N SER A 112 13.34 -11.04 -15.82
CA SER A 112 14.40 -10.27 -16.48
C SER A 112 14.85 -9.10 -15.60
N CYS A 113 16.17 -8.83 -15.56
CA CYS A 113 16.71 -7.72 -14.78
C CYS A 113 16.13 -6.37 -15.22
N GLY A 114 15.79 -5.53 -14.25
CA GLY A 114 15.22 -4.21 -14.48
C GLY A 114 13.94 -3.94 -13.71
N LYS A 115 13.33 -2.78 -13.97
CA LYS A 115 12.06 -2.35 -13.33
C LYS A 115 10.87 -2.83 -14.15
N HIS A 116 9.86 -3.34 -13.48
CA HIS A 116 8.59 -3.83 -14.03
C HIS A 116 7.42 -3.13 -13.33
N GLU A 117 6.67 -2.35 -14.07
CA GLU A 117 5.43 -1.71 -13.58
C GLU A 117 4.30 -2.74 -13.60
N VAL A 118 3.55 -2.87 -12.50
CA VAL A 118 2.43 -3.82 -12.38
C VAL A 118 1.11 -3.06 -12.32
N ARG A 119 1.02 -2.07 -11.43
CA ARG A 119 -0.14 -1.19 -11.26
C ARG A 119 0.34 0.14 -10.69
N GLU A 120 -0.52 1.14 -10.61
CA GLU A 120 -0.15 2.50 -10.23
C GLU A 120 0.52 2.59 -8.84
N ASP A 121 0.11 1.73 -7.90
CA ASP A 121 0.61 1.70 -6.52
C ASP A 121 1.65 0.60 -6.26
N PHE A 122 2.04 -0.18 -7.28
CA PHE A 122 2.94 -1.31 -7.13
C PHE A 122 3.81 -1.55 -8.36
N PHE A 123 5.11 -1.62 -8.15
CA PHE A 123 6.08 -2.09 -9.13
C PHE A 123 7.11 -3.00 -8.45
N TYR A 124 7.91 -3.73 -9.25
CA TYR A 124 9.04 -4.47 -8.75
C TYR A 124 10.28 -4.30 -9.64
N SER A 125 11.44 -4.58 -9.08
CA SER A 125 12.69 -4.68 -9.84
C SER A 125 13.34 -6.02 -9.59
N VAL A 126 13.87 -6.62 -10.66
CA VAL A 126 14.74 -7.80 -10.57
C VAL A 126 16.18 -7.32 -10.63
N GLN A 127 16.96 -7.71 -9.64
CA GLN A 127 18.35 -7.29 -9.46
C GLN A 127 19.27 -8.50 -9.41
N GLU A 128 20.42 -8.38 -10.09
CA GLU A 128 21.52 -9.34 -10.01
C GLU A 128 22.80 -8.61 -9.63
N TYR A 129 23.53 -9.12 -8.65
CA TYR A 129 24.77 -8.50 -8.18
C TYR A 129 25.61 -9.49 -7.36
N GLU A 130 26.87 -9.12 -7.13
CA GLU A 130 27.74 -9.76 -6.15
C GLU A 130 27.58 -9.09 -4.80
N THR A 131 27.38 -9.87 -3.73
CA THR A 131 27.32 -9.34 -2.36
C THR A 131 28.65 -8.73 -1.96
N LYS A 132 28.60 -7.71 -1.08
CA LYS A 132 29.75 -6.93 -0.64
C LYS A 132 30.07 -7.18 0.83
N MET A 133 31.25 -6.75 1.26
CA MET A 133 31.54 -6.72 2.69
C MET A 133 30.55 -5.79 3.42
N THR A 134 30.14 -6.18 4.60
CA THR A 134 29.13 -5.47 5.38
C THR A 134 29.44 -3.97 5.58
N GLU A 135 30.73 -3.62 5.72
CA GLU A 135 31.20 -2.24 5.89
C GLU A 135 31.01 -1.37 4.64
N GLN A 136 30.79 -1.99 3.49
CA GLN A 136 30.53 -1.30 2.23
C GLN A 136 29.04 -1.06 1.96
N CYS A 137 28.16 -1.62 2.81
CA CYS A 137 26.72 -1.53 2.67
C CYS A 137 26.15 -0.52 3.66
N LYS A 138 25.27 0.37 3.19
CA LYS A 138 24.60 1.38 4.01
C LYS A 138 23.32 0.82 4.65
N LEU A 139 22.96 1.36 5.79
CA LEU A 139 21.68 1.14 6.45
C LEU A 139 20.70 2.20 5.94
N GLU A 140 19.64 1.77 5.25
CA GLU A 140 18.69 2.65 4.59
C GLU A 140 17.24 2.40 5.01
N SER A 141 16.38 3.39 4.84
CA SER A 141 14.93 3.24 4.95
C SER A 141 14.22 4.08 3.90
N HIS A 142 12.96 3.75 3.64
CA HIS A 142 12.08 4.41 2.70
C HIS A 142 10.92 5.09 3.42
N ARG A 143 10.27 6.08 2.79
CA ARG A 143 9.09 6.75 3.36
C ARG A 143 7.81 6.52 2.58
N LYS A 144 7.93 6.30 1.27
CA LYS A 144 6.80 6.21 0.34
C LYS A 144 6.38 4.78 0.04
N PHE A 145 7.24 3.79 0.37
CA PHE A 145 7.02 2.40 -0.03
C PHE A 145 7.25 1.42 1.13
N VAL A 146 6.50 0.35 1.08
CA VAL A 146 6.84 -0.92 1.75
C VAL A 146 7.67 -1.73 0.76
N ASP A 147 8.82 -2.25 1.20
CA ASP A 147 9.69 -3.12 0.42
C ASP A 147 9.33 -4.59 0.65
N ILE A 148 9.21 -5.33 -0.44
CA ILE A 148 9.06 -6.78 -0.43
C ILE A 148 10.28 -7.35 -1.14
N GLN A 149 11.16 -8.03 -0.42
CA GLN A 149 12.37 -8.61 -1.01
C GLN A 149 12.27 -10.13 -1.03
N ILE A 150 12.42 -10.73 -2.22
CA ILE A 150 12.34 -12.18 -2.44
C ILE A 150 13.63 -12.65 -3.09
N MET A 151 14.28 -13.61 -2.45
CA MET A 151 15.52 -14.19 -2.97
C MET A 151 15.22 -15.27 -4.01
N ILE A 152 15.67 -15.05 -5.24
CA ILE A 152 15.50 -15.98 -6.37
C ILE A 152 16.67 -16.96 -6.44
N ASP A 153 17.90 -16.46 -6.25
CA ASP A 153 19.11 -17.29 -6.24
C ASP A 153 20.19 -16.63 -5.37
N GLY A 154 21.07 -17.47 -4.80
CA GLY A 154 22.11 -17.04 -3.87
C GLY A 154 21.63 -16.84 -2.45
N GLU A 155 22.44 -16.15 -1.65
CA GLU A 155 22.12 -15.74 -0.29
C GLU A 155 22.78 -14.42 0.05
N GLU A 156 22.11 -13.62 0.90
CA GLU A 156 22.68 -12.38 1.45
C GLU A 156 22.37 -12.21 2.93
N ARG A 157 23.22 -11.46 3.61
CA ARG A 157 22.97 -10.96 4.94
C ARG A 157 22.04 -9.75 4.88
N MET A 158 21.01 -9.78 5.70
CA MET A 158 20.09 -8.66 5.93
C MET A 158 20.16 -8.23 7.40
N ASP A 159 20.56 -6.99 7.65
CA ASP A 159 20.48 -6.37 8.97
C ASP A 159 19.28 -5.40 9.02
N ILE A 160 18.56 -5.41 10.14
CA ILE A 160 17.31 -4.63 10.31
C ILE A 160 17.36 -3.91 11.66
N ALA A 161 16.91 -2.65 11.69
CA ALA A 161 16.78 -1.84 12.89
C ALA A 161 15.54 -0.95 12.83
N ASP A 162 14.95 -0.67 13.99
CA ASP A 162 13.85 0.28 14.13
C ASP A 162 14.39 1.71 14.08
N ILE A 163 13.89 2.53 13.12
CA ILE A 163 14.36 3.91 12.90
C ILE A 163 14.19 4.82 14.11
N SER A 164 13.25 4.54 15.02
CA SER A 164 13.02 5.32 16.22
C SER A 164 14.24 5.36 17.18
N ARG A 165 15.22 4.48 16.95
CA ARG A 165 16.42 4.31 17.76
C ARG A 165 17.70 4.66 17.03
N LEU A 166 17.58 5.25 15.84
CA LEU A 166 18.73 5.51 14.96
C LEU A 166 19.06 6.99 14.86
N THR A 167 20.32 7.28 14.59
CA THR A 167 20.82 8.61 14.23
C THR A 167 20.89 8.71 12.70
N ILE A 168 20.48 9.85 12.14
CA ILE A 168 20.53 10.10 10.70
C ILE A 168 22.00 10.30 10.30
N ASP A 169 22.46 9.55 9.30
CA ASP A 169 23.73 9.75 8.59
C ASP A 169 23.56 10.70 7.39
N GLU A 170 22.64 10.37 6.47
CA GLU A 170 22.30 11.22 5.35
C GLU A 170 20.79 11.51 5.34
N ALA A 171 20.43 12.80 5.20
CA ALA A 171 19.03 13.22 5.23
C ALA A 171 18.22 12.60 4.07
N TYR A 172 16.91 12.48 4.28
CA TYR A 172 15.99 11.93 3.30
C TYR A 172 16.06 12.64 1.95
N SER A 173 16.24 11.85 0.91
CA SER A 173 16.13 12.27 -0.48
C SER A 173 14.75 11.94 -1.02
N GLU A 174 13.96 12.97 -1.30
CA GLU A 174 12.61 12.78 -1.83
C GLU A 174 12.60 12.18 -3.25
N GLU A 175 13.60 12.51 -4.06
CA GLU A 175 13.76 12.02 -5.43
C GLU A 175 14.02 10.51 -5.48
N LYS A 176 14.82 10.02 -4.52
CA LYS A 176 15.22 8.60 -4.46
C LYS A 176 14.40 7.77 -3.46
N ASP A 177 13.55 8.44 -2.68
CA ASP A 177 12.85 7.85 -1.54
C ASP A 177 13.78 7.03 -0.64
N VAL A 178 14.87 7.64 -0.18
CA VAL A 178 15.85 6.97 0.67
C VAL A 178 16.38 7.91 1.74
N MET A 179 16.58 7.37 2.94
CA MET A 179 17.30 7.98 4.06
C MET A 179 18.36 7.00 4.53
N PHE A 180 19.56 7.48 4.87
CA PHE A 180 20.62 6.64 5.42
C PHE A 180 20.83 6.91 6.90
N TRP A 181 21.23 5.87 7.62
CA TRP A 181 21.35 5.85 9.05
C TRP A 181 22.75 5.43 9.49
N GLU A 182 23.22 6.01 10.59
CA GLU A 182 24.44 5.50 11.27
C GLU A 182 24.22 4.05 11.69
N ILE A 183 25.27 3.24 11.60
CA ILE A 183 25.19 1.83 11.99
C ILE A 183 25.14 1.73 13.51
N PRO A 184 24.03 1.25 14.08
CA PRO A 184 23.90 1.11 15.54
C PRO A 184 24.69 -0.11 16.04
N SER A 185 24.95 -0.13 17.35
CA SER A 185 25.65 -1.24 18.00
C SER A 185 24.84 -2.55 18.04
N ARG A 186 23.52 -2.49 17.79
CA ARG A 186 22.63 -3.66 17.81
C ARG A 186 21.62 -3.57 16.66
N MET A 187 21.52 -4.64 15.90
CA MET A 187 20.55 -4.86 14.82
C MET A 187 20.08 -6.31 14.87
N VAL A 188 18.92 -6.57 14.32
CA VAL A 188 18.51 -7.93 13.98
C VAL A 188 19.22 -8.32 12.70
N THR A 189 19.96 -9.42 12.73
CA THR A 189 20.63 -9.95 11.53
C THR A 189 19.99 -11.27 11.14
N THR A 190 19.65 -11.40 9.87
CA THR A 190 19.15 -12.64 9.26
C THR A 190 19.89 -12.93 7.95
N THR A 191 19.70 -14.13 7.43
CA THR A 191 20.17 -14.51 6.10
C THR A 191 18.95 -14.74 5.23
N LEU A 192 18.90 -14.08 4.09
CA LEU A 192 17.91 -14.36 3.04
C LEU A 192 18.51 -15.35 2.07
N ARG A 193 17.85 -16.49 1.88
CA ARG A 193 18.22 -17.56 0.96
C ARG A 193 17.16 -17.75 -0.10
N LYS A 194 17.48 -18.46 -1.14
CA LYS A 194 16.53 -18.81 -2.20
C LYS A 194 15.17 -19.25 -1.65
N GLY A 195 14.10 -18.55 -2.06
CA GLY A 195 12.74 -18.76 -1.62
C GLY A 195 12.33 -17.96 -0.38
N ASP A 196 13.26 -17.32 0.33
CA ASP A 196 12.92 -16.44 1.45
C ASP A 196 12.33 -15.12 0.95
N CYS A 197 11.33 -14.65 1.70
CA CYS A 197 10.67 -13.36 1.50
C CYS A 197 10.75 -12.54 2.80
N ILE A 198 11.07 -11.26 2.68
CA ILE A 198 11.00 -10.30 3.78
C ILE A 198 10.21 -9.07 3.37
N ILE A 199 9.41 -8.56 4.31
CA ILE A 199 8.64 -7.32 4.15
C ILE A 199 9.21 -6.28 5.11
N LEU A 200 9.53 -5.11 4.58
CA LEU A 200 10.19 -4.02 5.29
C LEU A 200 9.33 -2.76 5.16
N TYR A 201 8.74 -2.36 6.26
CA TYR A 201 7.94 -1.15 6.36
C TYR A 201 8.84 0.10 6.56
N PRO A 202 8.32 1.32 6.42
CA PRO A 202 9.10 2.56 6.58
C PRO A 202 9.86 2.69 7.91
N GLU A 203 9.35 2.09 8.97
CA GLU A 203 9.99 2.04 10.28
C GLU A 203 11.17 1.05 10.38
N ASN A 204 11.36 0.20 9.34
CA ASN A 204 12.41 -0.81 9.29
C ASN A 204 13.59 -0.32 8.45
N ALA A 205 14.56 0.33 9.09
CA ALA A 205 15.84 0.55 8.43
C ALA A 205 16.50 -0.80 8.16
N HIS A 206 17.06 -0.97 6.95
CA HIS A 206 17.62 -2.24 6.53
C HIS A 206 18.92 -2.06 5.75
N ARG A 207 19.77 -3.08 5.82
CA ARG A 207 21.03 -3.16 5.11
C ARG A 207 21.13 -4.53 4.44
N GLY A 208 20.92 -4.55 3.13
CA GLY A 208 21.07 -5.72 2.26
C GLY A 208 22.36 -5.68 1.45
N ALA A 209 22.43 -6.53 0.45
CA ALA A 209 23.60 -6.72 -0.44
C ALA A 209 24.90 -7.09 0.29
N ALA A 210 24.83 -7.48 1.57
CA ALA A 210 25.95 -7.81 2.41
C ALA A 210 26.24 -9.32 2.39
N ASN A 211 27.51 -9.70 2.55
CA ASN A 211 27.90 -11.08 2.79
C ASN A 211 28.34 -11.31 4.23
N PHE A 212 28.53 -12.58 4.60
CA PHE A 212 29.09 -12.94 5.90
C PHE A 212 30.63 -13.10 5.83
N ASN A 213 31.15 -13.76 4.79
CA ASN A 213 32.54 -14.11 4.71
C ASN A 213 33.13 -13.96 3.31
N GLN A 214 32.32 -14.20 2.28
CA GLN A 214 32.75 -14.15 0.89
C GLN A 214 31.66 -13.62 0.00
N SER A 215 32.02 -13.02 -1.12
CA SER A 215 31.08 -12.57 -2.14
C SER A 215 30.32 -13.73 -2.73
N VAL A 216 29.01 -13.55 -2.89
CA VAL A 216 28.09 -14.54 -3.49
C VAL A 216 27.27 -13.82 -4.54
N HIS A 217 27.05 -14.47 -5.67
CA HIS A 217 26.12 -13.98 -6.68
C HIS A 217 24.70 -14.09 -6.19
N VAL A 218 23.94 -13.02 -6.32
CA VAL A 218 22.55 -12.93 -5.87
C VAL A 218 21.68 -12.49 -7.02
N LYS A 219 20.52 -13.14 -7.15
CA LYS A 219 19.37 -12.67 -7.91
C LYS A 219 18.19 -12.52 -6.99
N LYS A 220 17.60 -11.33 -6.93
CA LYS A 220 16.42 -11.06 -6.10
C LYS A 220 15.41 -10.15 -6.76
N ILE A 221 14.16 -10.24 -6.27
CA ILE A 221 13.09 -9.29 -6.55
C ILE A 221 13.02 -8.30 -5.40
N VAL A 222 12.85 -7.02 -5.73
CA VAL A 222 12.47 -5.96 -4.78
C VAL A 222 11.17 -5.35 -5.26
N GLY A 223 10.07 -5.69 -4.62
CA GLY A 223 8.76 -5.10 -4.81
C GLY A 223 8.61 -3.82 -3.99
N LYS A 224 7.93 -2.82 -4.52
CA LYS A 224 7.65 -1.52 -3.91
C LYS A 224 6.16 -1.25 -3.94
N VAL A 225 5.51 -1.25 -2.76
CA VAL A 225 4.08 -0.92 -2.60
C VAL A 225 3.97 0.47 -1.99
N ILE A 226 3.27 1.40 -2.65
CA ILE A 226 3.02 2.77 -2.15
C ILE A 226 2.17 2.69 -0.86
N ILE A 227 2.50 3.50 0.17
CA ILE A 227 1.73 3.63 1.41
C ILE A 227 0.76 4.80 1.36
#